data_56763c6ec4d46f9b497bda36ebc1a306
#
_entry.id   56763c6ec4d46f9b497bda36ebc1a306
#
_cell.length_a   1.000
_cell.length_b   1.000
_cell.length_c   1.000
_cell.angle_alpha   90.00
_cell.angle_beta   90.00
_cell.angle_gamma   90.00
#
_symmetry.space_group_name_H-M   'P 1'
#
loop_
_entity.id
_entity.type
_entity.pdbx_description
1 polymer ?
#
loop_
_entity_poly.entity_id
_entity_poly.type
_entity_poly.pdbx_seq_one_letter_code
_entity_poly.pdbx_strand_id
1 'polypeptide(L)'
;GRAVGDPSGKRVTIIAHPDVARMMIDMKSRVEAMRAVSMYAAQAMDCSIRHPDEQARAKAQRRLDVLIPIVKGWSSEVGNQVTGVALQVHGGMGFIEETGAAQHYRDARITTIYEGTTGIQAADLVGRKLLRDGGEVIYELIKQARTDLMQINPATGHFSATGFGRRF
;
A
#
# COMPACT_ATOMS: atom_id res chain seq x y z
N GLY A 1 11.57 15.30 24.58
CA GLY A 1 10.94 14.75 25.79
C GLY A 1 11.85 13.78 26.52
N ARG A 2 11.37 13.19 27.60
CA ARG A 2 12.02 12.08 28.31
C ARG A 2 11.25 10.79 28.00
N ALA A 3 11.89 9.65 28.19
CA ALA A 3 11.21 8.37 27.99
C ALA A 3 10.01 8.21 28.95
N VAL A 4 8.97 7.52 28.49
CA VAL A 4 7.81 7.22 29.34
C VAL A 4 8.26 6.32 30.49
N GLY A 5 7.88 6.70 31.74
CA GLY A 5 8.27 5.97 32.95
C GLY A 5 9.64 6.37 33.54
N ASP A 6 10.40 7.26 32.90
CA ASP A 6 11.67 7.79 33.43
C ASP A 6 11.69 9.34 33.46
N PRO A 7 11.04 9.96 34.44
CA PRO A 7 10.98 11.42 34.56
C PRO A 7 12.33 12.08 34.88
N SER A 8 13.31 11.33 35.39
CA SER A 8 14.66 11.81 35.70
C SER A 8 15.68 11.53 34.59
N GLY A 9 15.31 10.72 33.58
CA GLY A 9 16.17 10.31 32.49
C GLY A 9 16.59 11.42 31.52
N LYS A 10 17.53 11.12 30.66
CA LYS A 10 17.99 12.03 29.61
C LYS A 10 16.88 12.26 28.57
N ARG A 11 16.95 13.38 27.86
CA ARG A 11 16.09 13.63 26.70
C ARG A 11 16.31 12.59 25.64
N VAL A 12 15.22 12.09 25.08
CA VAL A 12 15.20 11.13 23.97
C VAL A 12 14.50 11.73 22.76
N THR A 13 14.72 11.16 21.59
CA THR A 13 13.97 11.48 20.37
C THR A 13 12.51 11.05 20.54
N ILE A 14 11.59 11.68 19.81
CA ILE A 14 10.16 11.38 19.94
C ILE A 14 9.82 9.93 19.56
N ILE A 15 10.60 9.29 18.70
CA ILE A 15 10.40 7.88 18.32
C ILE A 15 10.54 6.90 19.50
N ALA A 16 11.19 7.31 20.58
CA ALA A 16 11.27 6.51 21.81
C ALA A 16 9.92 6.43 22.56
N HIS A 17 8.96 7.27 22.20
CA HIS A 17 7.61 7.19 22.75
C HIS A 17 6.80 6.13 21.99
N PRO A 18 6.16 5.17 22.69
CA PRO A 18 5.50 4.02 22.06
C PRO A 18 4.46 4.39 21.00
N ASP A 19 3.65 5.43 21.23
CA ASP A 19 2.63 5.84 20.27
C ASP A 19 3.24 6.47 19.00
N VAL A 20 4.30 7.26 19.14
CA VAL A 20 5.03 7.80 17.99
C VAL A 20 5.69 6.67 17.19
N ALA A 21 6.32 5.71 17.87
CA ALA A 21 6.88 4.52 17.22
C ALA A 21 5.81 3.74 16.45
N ARG A 22 4.63 3.54 17.05
CA ARG A 22 3.48 2.90 16.40
C ARG A 22 3.06 3.66 15.15
N MET A 23 2.90 4.99 15.21
CA MET A 23 2.55 5.82 14.06
C MET A 23 3.59 5.70 12.93
N MET A 24 4.88 5.73 13.26
CA MET A 24 5.97 5.60 12.29
C MET A 24 5.97 4.23 11.60
N ILE A 25 5.76 3.15 12.35
CA ILE A 25 5.69 1.79 11.82
C ILE A 25 4.45 1.64 10.92
N ASP A 26 3.29 2.15 11.35
CA ASP A 26 2.06 2.12 10.56
C ASP A 26 2.24 2.86 9.22
N MET A 27 2.77 4.08 9.23
CA MET A 27 3.05 4.83 8.01
C MET A 27 4.02 4.08 7.09
N LYS A 28 5.11 3.55 7.63
CA LYS A 28 6.11 2.81 6.86
C LYS A 28 5.51 1.56 6.22
N SER A 29 4.78 0.75 6.98
CA SER A 29 4.16 -0.48 6.47
C SER A 29 3.15 -0.20 5.36
N ARG A 30 2.34 0.85 5.49
CA ARG A 30 1.38 1.27 4.47
C ARG A 30 2.07 1.75 3.19
N VAL A 31 3.13 2.56 3.30
CA VAL A 31 3.90 3.02 2.13
C VAL A 31 4.54 1.83 1.41
N GLU A 32 5.13 0.88 2.13
CA GLU A 32 5.72 -0.30 1.52
C GLU A 32 4.67 -1.21 0.87
N ALA A 33 3.50 -1.36 1.48
CA ALA A 33 2.40 -2.11 0.89
C ALA A 33 1.88 -1.44 -0.41
N MET A 34 1.71 -0.11 -0.43
CA MET A 34 1.34 0.63 -1.64
C MET A 34 2.36 0.42 -2.77
N ARG A 35 3.65 0.50 -2.45
CA ARG A 35 4.73 0.25 -3.42
C ARG A 35 4.70 -1.17 -3.95
N ALA A 36 4.52 -2.17 -3.07
CA ALA A 36 4.45 -3.57 -3.46
C ALA A 36 3.28 -3.84 -4.41
N VAL A 37 2.08 -3.35 -4.11
CA VAL A 37 0.91 -3.50 -4.98
C VAL A 37 1.11 -2.79 -6.32
N SER A 38 1.71 -1.60 -6.34
CA SER A 38 2.01 -0.87 -7.56
C SER A 38 3.02 -1.60 -8.44
N MET A 39 4.10 -2.16 -7.85
CA MET A 39 5.07 -2.96 -8.59
C MET A 39 4.47 -4.26 -9.12
N TYR A 40 3.58 -4.89 -8.38
CA TYR A 40 2.86 -6.08 -8.83
C TYR A 40 1.94 -5.77 -10.03
N ALA A 41 1.27 -4.61 -10.02
CA ALA A 41 0.48 -4.15 -11.17
C ALA A 41 1.38 -3.81 -12.38
N ALA A 42 2.53 -3.18 -12.15
CA ALA A 42 3.50 -2.89 -13.22
C ALA A 42 4.05 -4.19 -13.85
N GLN A 43 4.36 -5.21 -13.06
CA GLN A 43 4.74 -6.53 -13.56
C GLN A 43 3.62 -7.15 -14.42
N ALA A 44 2.37 -7.07 -13.98
CA ALA A 44 1.24 -7.56 -14.77
C ALA A 44 1.12 -6.81 -16.10
N MET A 45 1.38 -5.50 -16.12
CA MET A 45 1.39 -4.70 -17.33
C MET A 45 2.51 -5.13 -18.28
N ASP A 46 3.72 -5.28 -17.81
CA ASP A 46 4.84 -5.76 -18.65
C ASP A 46 4.56 -7.15 -19.25
N CYS A 47 4.04 -8.07 -18.43
CA CYS A 47 3.66 -9.40 -18.90
C CYS A 47 2.53 -9.35 -19.94
N SER A 48 1.53 -8.49 -19.76
CA SER A 48 0.41 -8.36 -20.70
C SER A 48 0.84 -7.87 -22.09
N ILE A 49 1.94 -7.13 -22.17
CA ILE A 49 2.47 -6.55 -23.40
C ILE A 49 3.54 -7.45 -24.03
N ARG A 50 4.45 -8.01 -23.21
CA ARG A 50 5.74 -8.55 -23.67
C ARG A 50 5.88 -10.07 -23.54
N HIS A 51 5.00 -10.75 -22.82
CA HIS A 51 5.15 -12.20 -22.65
C HIS A 51 5.01 -12.93 -23.99
N PRO A 52 5.87 -13.91 -24.34
CA PRO A 52 5.83 -14.60 -25.63
C PRO A 52 4.53 -15.42 -25.82
N ASP A 53 4.01 -16.03 -24.76
CA ASP A 53 2.77 -16.79 -24.79
C ASP A 53 1.54 -15.86 -24.71
N GLU A 54 0.62 -16.02 -25.66
CA GLU A 54 -0.61 -15.23 -25.77
C GLU A 54 -1.57 -15.48 -24.59
N GLN A 55 -1.68 -16.72 -24.11
CA GLN A 55 -2.54 -17.04 -22.97
C GLN A 55 -2.02 -16.38 -21.68
N ALA A 56 -0.71 -16.36 -21.50
CA ALA A 56 -0.08 -15.65 -20.39
C ALA A 56 -0.32 -14.14 -20.47
N ARG A 57 -0.23 -13.52 -21.66
CA ARG A 57 -0.58 -12.11 -21.87
C ARG A 57 -2.03 -11.83 -21.48
N ALA A 58 -2.96 -12.64 -21.95
CA ALA A 58 -4.38 -12.48 -21.64
C ALA A 58 -4.67 -12.63 -20.14
N LYS A 59 -4.02 -13.58 -19.47
CA LYS A 59 -4.12 -13.75 -18.02
C LYS A 59 -3.56 -12.55 -17.26
N ALA A 60 -2.40 -12.04 -17.67
CA ALA A 60 -1.77 -10.87 -17.09
C ALA A 60 -2.63 -9.61 -17.27
N GLN A 61 -3.27 -9.44 -18.45
CA GLN A 61 -4.17 -8.33 -18.71
C GLN A 61 -5.40 -8.35 -17.79
N ARG A 62 -6.04 -9.50 -17.59
CA ARG A 62 -7.18 -9.63 -16.66
C ARG A 62 -6.77 -9.26 -15.23
N ARG A 63 -5.58 -9.69 -14.80
CA ARG A 63 -5.02 -9.33 -13.49
C ARG A 63 -4.78 -7.83 -13.38
N LEU A 64 -4.16 -7.22 -14.38
CA LEU A 64 -3.92 -5.79 -14.44
C LEU A 64 -5.23 -4.99 -14.36
N ASP A 65 -6.24 -5.40 -15.10
CA ASP A 65 -7.56 -4.75 -15.13
C ASP A 65 -8.18 -4.65 -13.72
N VAL A 66 -8.00 -5.66 -12.89
CA VAL A 66 -8.48 -5.66 -11.49
C VAL A 66 -7.58 -4.84 -10.59
N LEU A 67 -6.25 -4.87 -10.82
CA LEU A 67 -5.29 -4.17 -9.96
C LEU A 67 -5.31 -2.65 -10.13
N ILE A 68 -5.57 -2.13 -11.34
CA ILE A 68 -5.57 -0.68 -11.61
C ILE A 68 -6.50 0.09 -10.66
N PRO A 69 -7.79 -0.22 -10.54
CA PRO A 69 -8.68 0.52 -9.64
C PRO A 69 -8.31 0.32 -8.16
N ILE A 70 -7.73 -0.82 -7.79
CA ILE A 70 -7.23 -1.06 -6.43
C ILE A 70 -6.02 -0.17 -6.17
N VAL A 71 -5.02 -0.17 -7.04
CA VAL A 71 -3.81 0.66 -6.89
C VAL A 71 -4.21 2.13 -6.79
N LYS A 72 -5.03 2.63 -7.70
CA LYS A 72 -5.43 4.04 -7.68
C LYS A 72 -6.29 4.38 -6.48
N GLY A 73 -7.38 3.65 -6.23
CA GLY A 73 -8.33 3.96 -5.18
C GLY A 73 -7.72 3.78 -3.78
N TRP A 74 -7.15 2.60 -3.51
CA TRP A 74 -6.60 2.30 -2.20
C TRP A 74 -5.36 3.13 -1.88
N SER A 75 -4.41 3.28 -2.82
CA SER A 75 -3.17 4.01 -2.54
C SER A 75 -3.44 5.51 -2.32
N SER A 76 -4.39 6.10 -3.04
CA SER A 76 -4.73 7.51 -2.82
C SER A 76 -5.40 7.76 -1.45
N GLU A 77 -6.29 6.88 -1.00
CA GLU A 77 -6.89 6.96 0.33
C GLU A 77 -5.84 6.75 1.44
N VAL A 78 -5.01 5.73 1.31
CA VAL A 78 -3.93 5.45 2.28
C VAL A 78 -2.91 6.59 2.29
N GLY A 79 -2.57 7.17 1.14
CA GLY A 79 -1.69 8.34 1.05
C GLY A 79 -2.21 9.54 1.85
N ASN A 80 -3.51 9.82 1.79
CA ASN A 80 -4.14 10.86 2.61
C ASN A 80 -4.06 10.54 4.11
N GLN A 81 -4.27 9.27 4.51
CA GLN A 81 -4.14 8.86 5.90
C GLN A 81 -2.70 8.99 6.41
N VAL A 82 -1.73 8.53 5.62
CA VAL A 82 -0.30 8.60 5.95
C VAL A 82 0.15 10.04 6.13
N THR A 83 -0.19 10.93 5.20
CA THR A 83 0.18 12.35 5.32
C THR A 83 -0.51 13.05 6.49
N GLY A 84 -1.76 12.67 6.82
CA GLY A 84 -2.46 13.14 8.01
C GLY A 84 -1.77 12.71 9.31
N VAL A 85 -1.34 11.44 9.41
CA VAL A 85 -0.58 10.94 10.56
C VAL A 85 0.79 11.61 10.64
N ALA A 86 1.43 11.88 9.50
CA ALA A 86 2.70 12.61 9.47
C ALA A 86 2.58 14.02 10.09
N LEU A 87 1.50 14.75 9.82
CA LEU A 87 1.21 16.02 10.50
C LEU A 87 1.17 15.86 12.02
N GLN A 88 0.49 14.81 12.49
CA GLN A 88 0.36 14.53 13.93
C GLN A 88 1.72 14.27 14.57
N VAL A 89 2.63 13.53 13.89
CA VAL A 89 3.99 13.27 14.38
C VAL A 89 4.80 14.56 14.52
N HIS A 90 4.59 15.55 13.65
CA HIS A 90 5.24 16.86 13.73
C HIS A 90 4.65 17.75 14.84
N GLY A 91 3.52 17.37 15.46
CA GLY A 91 2.83 18.18 16.45
C GLY A 91 2.35 19.52 15.87
N GLY A 92 2.33 20.59 16.66
CA GLY A 92 1.90 21.91 16.21
C GLY A 92 2.71 22.42 15.01
N MET A 93 3.96 22.05 14.89
CA MET A 93 4.81 22.40 13.75
C MET A 93 4.34 21.75 12.44
N GLY A 94 3.63 20.64 12.48
CA GLY A 94 3.05 20.01 11.29
C GLY A 94 1.94 20.85 10.65
N PHE A 95 1.26 21.68 11.43
CA PHE A 95 0.15 22.50 10.95
C PHE A 95 0.62 23.75 10.18
N ILE A 96 1.79 24.31 10.53
CA ILE A 96 2.29 25.54 9.92
C ILE A 96 2.99 25.30 8.59
N GLU A 97 2.97 26.30 7.70
CA GLU A 97 3.49 26.19 6.34
C GLU A 97 5.01 25.98 6.30
N GLU A 98 5.74 26.59 7.23
CA GLU A 98 7.20 26.65 7.27
C GLU A 98 7.88 25.28 7.36
N THR A 99 7.19 24.26 7.90
CA THR A 99 7.73 22.91 7.98
C THR A 99 7.59 22.11 6.70
N GLY A 100 6.71 22.53 5.79
CA GLY A 100 6.39 21.80 4.56
C GLY A 100 5.48 20.56 4.77
N ALA A 101 5.26 20.12 6.00
CA ALA A 101 4.43 18.94 6.27
C ALA A 101 2.98 19.14 5.84
N ALA A 102 2.41 20.33 6.07
CA ALA A 102 1.07 20.70 5.64
C ALA A 102 0.90 20.68 4.11
N GLN A 103 1.94 21.03 3.35
CA GLN A 103 1.94 20.95 1.89
C GLN A 103 1.73 19.51 1.40
N HIS A 104 2.45 18.55 1.94
CA HIS A 104 2.29 17.14 1.57
C HIS A 104 0.87 16.62 1.82
N TYR A 105 0.23 17.03 2.90
CA TYR A 105 -1.16 16.65 3.21
C TYR A 105 -2.14 17.27 2.20
N ARG A 106 -2.00 18.56 1.86
CA ARG A 106 -2.82 19.21 0.85
C ARG A 106 -2.66 18.57 -0.53
N ASP A 107 -1.42 18.30 -0.93
CA ASP A 107 -1.13 17.70 -2.23
C ASP A 107 -1.65 16.25 -2.33
N ALA A 108 -1.59 15.50 -1.24
CA ALA A 108 -2.16 14.15 -1.20
C ALA A 108 -3.68 14.16 -1.44
N ARG A 109 -4.39 15.22 -1.04
CA ARG A 109 -5.85 15.27 -1.12
C ARG A 109 -6.39 15.20 -2.55
N ILE A 110 -5.72 15.80 -3.53
CA ILE A 110 -6.17 15.77 -4.92
C ILE A 110 -6.17 14.34 -5.49
N THR A 111 -5.32 13.46 -4.99
CA THR A 111 -5.16 12.10 -5.53
C THR A 111 -6.42 11.24 -5.41
N THR A 112 -7.31 11.51 -4.46
CA THR A 112 -8.60 10.81 -4.31
C THR A 112 -9.71 11.43 -5.17
N ILE A 113 -9.45 12.56 -5.83
CA ILE A 113 -10.45 13.35 -6.54
C ILE A 113 -10.27 13.22 -8.06
N TYR A 114 -9.05 13.47 -8.56
CA TYR A 114 -8.78 13.52 -10.00
C TYR A 114 -8.64 12.13 -10.63
N GLU A 115 -8.73 12.06 -11.96
CA GLU A 115 -8.61 10.80 -12.75
C GLU A 115 -9.53 9.68 -12.26
N GLY A 116 -10.74 10.05 -11.88
CA GLY A 116 -11.72 9.15 -11.27
C GLY A 116 -11.57 9.10 -9.75
N THR A 117 -12.61 9.52 -9.06
CA THR A 117 -12.66 9.49 -7.59
C THR A 117 -12.56 8.05 -7.07
N THR A 118 -12.30 7.90 -5.77
CA THR A 118 -12.32 6.59 -5.10
C THR A 118 -13.64 5.85 -5.35
N GLY A 119 -14.77 6.55 -5.35
CA GLY A 119 -16.09 5.96 -5.68
C GLY A 119 -16.17 5.46 -7.12
N ILE A 120 -15.60 6.18 -8.09
CA ILE A 120 -15.52 5.74 -9.49
C ILE A 120 -14.63 4.50 -9.62
N GLN A 121 -13.49 4.46 -8.93
CA GLN A 121 -12.61 3.27 -8.92
C GLN A 121 -13.32 2.06 -8.31
N ALA A 122 -14.07 2.25 -7.22
CA ALA A 122 -14.86 1.18 -6.61
C ALA A 122 -15.97 0.68 -7.54
N ALA A 123 -16.68 1.58 -8.22
CA ALA A 123 -17.71 1.23 -9.20
C ALA A 123 -17.12 0.49 -10.41
N ASP A 124 -15.93 0.91 -10.89
CA ASP A 124 -15.21 0.20 -11.96
C ASP A 124 -14.80 -1.21 -11.53
N LEU A 125 -14.21 -1.34 -10.34
CA LEU A 125 -13.80 -2.63 -9.79
C LEU A 125 -14.98 -3.59 -9.70
N VAL A 126 -16.06 -3.19 -9.06
CA VAL A 126 -17.22 -4.07 -8.83
C VAL A 126 -18.02 -4.27 -10.11
N GLY A 127 -18.47 -3.19 -10.76
CA GLY A 127 -19.43 -3.23 -11.85
C GLY A 127 -18.85 -3.74 -13.15
N ARG A 128 -17.58 -3.45 -13.45
CA ARG A 128 -16.96 -3.82 -14.74
C ARG A 128 -15.91 -4.93 -14.64
N LYS A 129 -15.18 -5.01 -13.51
CA LYS A 129 -14.08 -5.98 -13.41
C LYS A 129 -14.52 -7.27 -12.74
N LEU A 130 -15.15 -7.19 -11.56
CA LEU A 130 -15.60 -8.39 -10.84
C LEU A 130 -16.79 -9.09 -11.48
N LEU A 131 -17.79 -8.33 -11.92
CA LEU A 131 -18.98 -8.93 -12.54
C LEU A 131 -18.70 -9.54 -13.91
N ARG A 132 -17.66 -9.09 -14.62
CA ARG A 132 -17.31 -9.57 -15.96
C ARG A 132 -16.87 -11.04 -15.99
N ASP A 133 -16.12 -11.47 -14.97
CA ASP A 133 -15.58 -12.83 -14.88
C ASP A 133 -16.09 -13.63 -13.67
N GLY A 134 -17.15 -13.14 -13.02
CA GLY A 134 -17.69 -13.78 -11.82
C GLY A 134 -16.75 -13.74 -10.60
N GLY A 135 -15.74 -12.88 -10.62
CA GLY A 135 -14.77 -12.73 -9.53
C GLY A 135 -13.61 -13.71 -9.58
N GLU A 136 -13.43 -14.44 -10.69
CA GLU A 136 -12.37 -15.46 -10.84
C GLU A 136 -10.97 -14.89 -10.54
N VAL A 137 -10.63 -13.74 -11.12
CA VAL A 137 -9.32 -13.11 -10.94
C VAL A 137 -9.07 -12.71 -9.48
N ILE A 138 -10.08 -12.14 -8.81
CA ILE A 138 -9.96 -11.78 -7.38
C ILE A 138 -9.79 -13.03 -6.52
N TYR A 139 -10.54 -14.09 -6.83
CA TYR A 139 -10.39 -15.35 -6.12
C TYR A 139 -8.98 -15.93 -6.28
N GLU A 140 -8.42 -15.93 -7.49
CA GLU A 140 -7.03 -16.34 -7.74
C GLU A 140 -6.02 -15.49 -6.94
N LEU A 141 -6.20 -14.16 -6.91
CA LEU A 141 -5.33 -13.24 -6.14
C LEU A 141 -5.39 -13.54 -4.63
N ILE A 142 -6.58 -13.72 -4.08
CA ILE A 142 -6.76 -14.08 -2.66
C ILE A 142 -6.13 -15.43 -2.35
N LYS A 143 -6.34 -16.43 -3.21
CA LYS A 143 -5.74 -17.76 -3.06
C LYS A 143 -4.22 -17.67 -3.08
N GLN A 144 -3.66 -16.89 -4.01
CA GLN A 144 -2.22 -16.67 -4.10
C GLN A 144 -1.68 -16.01 -2.81
N ALA A 145 -2.31 -14.92 -2.36
CA ALA A 145 -1.91 -14.22 -1.14
C ALA A 145 -1.94 -15.14 0.10
N ARG A 146 -2.97 -15.98 0.23
CA ARG A 146 -3.05 -16.98 1.31
C ARG A 146 -1.90 -17.99 1.25
N THR A 147 -1.59 -18.49 0.05
CA THR A 147 -0.48 -19.41 -0.15
C THR A 147 0.86 -18.79 0.22
N ASP A 148 1.06 -17.52 -0.17
CA ASP A 148 2.29 -16.78 0.14
C ASP A 148 2.43 -16.51 1.64
N LEU A 149 1.34 -16.15 2.32
CA LEU A 149 1.32 -15.96 3.78
C LEU A 149 1.73 -17.24 4.54
N MET A 150 1.31 -18.43 4.07
CA MET A 150 1.70 -19.70 4.68
C MET A 150 3.20 -20.02 4.54
N GLN A 151 3.91 -19.33 3.62
CA GLN A 151 5.36 -19.49 3.42
C GLN A 151 6.19 -18.52 4.27
N ILE A 152 5.55 -17.57 4.95
CA ILE A 152 6.23 -16.65 5.85
C ILE A 152 6.54 -17.38 7.15
N ASN A 153 7.82 -17.39 7.56
CA ASN A 153 8.21 -17.89 8.87
C ASN A 153 7.69 -16.93 9.96
N PRO A 154 6.80 -17.38 10.85
CA PRO A 154 6.21 -16.50 11.87
C PRO A 154 7.25 -15.96 12.87
N ALA A 155 8.38 -16.62 13.06
CA ALA A 155 9.44 -16.19 13.97
C ALA A 155 10.35 -15.09 13.39
N THR A 156 10.53 -15.06 12.08
CA THR A 156 11.43 -14.10 11.40
C THR A 156 10.70 -13.09 10.51
N GLY A 157 9.44 -13.34 10.18
CA GLY A 157 8.69 -12.55 9.18
C GLY A 157 9.21 -12.70 7.75
N HIS A 158 10.17 -13.59 7.49
CA HIS A 158 10.75 -13.82 6.17
C HIS A 158 10.11 -15.01 5.47
N PHE A 159 10.07 -14.95 4.13
CA PHE A 159 9.70 -16.10 3.31
C PHE A 159 10.69 -17.25 3.52
N SER A 160 10.19 -18.48 3.55
CA SER A 160 11.06 -19.65 3.51
C SER A 160 11.83 -19.67 2.19
N ALA A 161 13.13 -20.00 2.23
CA ALA A 161 14.02 -19.99 1.06
C ALA A 161 13.54 -20.86 -0.12
N THR A 162 12.61 -21.78 0.11
CA THR A 162 12.04 -22.67 -0.91
C THR A 162 10.93 -22.03 -1.76
N GLY A 163 10.38 -20.88 -1.36
CA GLY A 163 9.26 -20.22 -2.07
C GLY A 163 9.66 -19.18 -3.10
N PHE A 164 10.85 -18.61 -3.04
CA PHE A 164 11.25 -17.44 -3.84
C PHE A 164 11.79 -17.78 -5.24
N GLY A 165 12.13 -19.03 -5.52
CA GLY A 165 12.86 -19.43 -6.73
C GLY A 165 12.02 -19.91 -7.92
N ARG A 166 10.70 -19.94 -7.88
CA ARG A 166 9.87 -20.61 -8.91
C ARG A 166 8.81 -19.74 -9.60
N ARG A 167 8.90 -18.42 -9.56
CA ARG A 167 7.80 -17.56 -10.05
C ARG A 167 8.21 -16.48 -11.05
N PHE A 168 9.33 -16.66 -11.73
CA PHE A 168 9.73 -15.83 -12.86
C PHE A 168 9.88 -16.67 -14.12
#